data_9239dc007558b1ae2c96b51e41c1aaff
#
_entry.id   9239dc007558b1ae2c96b51e41c1aaff
#
_cell.length_a   1.000
_cell.length_b   1.000
_cell.length_c   1.000
_cell.angle_alpha   90.00
_cell.angle_beta   90.00
_cell.angle_gamma   90.00
#
_symmetry.space_group_name_H-M   'P 1'
#
loop_
_entity.id
_entity.type
_entity.pdbx_description
1 polymer ?
#
loop_
_entity_poly.entity_id
_entity_poly.type
_entity_poly.pdbx_seq_one_letter_code
_entity_poly.pdbx_strand_id
1 'polypeptide(L)'
;MSRFSTVTRARVLIRPKQGILDPQGQTVERALPALGFEGVSDVRVGRLVELEVEDPSGLDRMCEQLLANPLIEDYEIELLDGEGGAAA
;
A
#
# COMPACT_ATOMS: atom_id res chain seq x y z
N MET A 1 -3.16 -4.78 -30.81
CA MET A 1 -3.16 -4.86 -30.44
C MET A 1 -3.45 -5.02 -29.58
N SER A 2 -3.33 -5.25 -29.35
CA SER A 2 -3.53 -5.56 -28.54
C SER A 2 -4.07 -5.12 -27.75
N ARG A 3 -4.66 -4.74 -27.78
CA ARG A 3 -5.22 -4.33 -27.12
C ARG A 3 -5.90 -5.03 -26.37
N PHE A 4 -6.17 -6.04 -26.50
CA PHE A 4 -6.65 -6.79 -25.70
C PHE A 4 -5.85 -6.97 -24.67
N SER A 5 -5.72 -6.21 -23.96
CA SER A 5 -4.87 -6.27 -23.08
C SER A 5 -5.05 -7.25 -22.08
N THR A 6 -4.12 -7.96 -21.77
CA THR A 6 -4.13 -8.87 -20.70
C THR A 6 -3.51 -8.23 -19.50
N VAL A 7 -3.44 -6.95 -19.47
CA VAL A 7 -2.83 -6.26 -18.36
C VAL A 7 -3.78 -6.27 -17.16
N THR A 8 -3.24 -6.52 -16.00
CA THR A 8 -3.98 -6.49 -14.76
C THR A 8 -3.52 -5.30 -13.94
N ARG A 9 -4.46 -4.54 -13.43
CA ARG A 9 -4.11 -3.44 -12.55
C ARG A 9 -4.04 -3.98 -11.14
N ALA A 10 -3.03 -3.58 -10.42
CA ALA A 10 -2.82 -4.03 -9.05
C ALA A 10 -2.52 -2.86 -8.14
N ARG A 11 -2.88 -3.02 -6.90
CA ARG A 11 -2.62 -2.02 -5.88
C ARG A 11 -1.97 -2.74 -4.71
N VAL A 12 -0.84 -2.24 -4.26
CA VAL A 12 -0.13 -2.82 -3.14
C VAL A 12 -0.15 -1.82 -1.99
N LEU A 13 -0.73 -2.23 -0.88
CA LEU A 13 -0.80 -1.39 0.30
C LEU A 13 0.29 -1.86 1.24
N ILE A 14 1.21 -0.97 1.59
CA ILE A 14 2.38 -1.30 2.38
C ILE A 14 2.36 -0.47 3.64
N ARG A 15 2.48 -1.11 4.79
CA ARG A 15 2.47 -0.39 6.06
C ARG A 15 3.47 -0.98 7.03
N PRO A 16 3.93 -0.17 7.98
CA PRO A 16 4.88 -0.66 8.96
C PRO A 16 4.28 -1.75 9.82
N LYS A 17 5.08 -2.75 10.18
CA LYS A 17 4.61 -3.78 11.07
C LYS A 17 4.35 -3.21 12.45
N GLN A 18 3.53 -3.91 13.20
CA GLN A 18 3.25 -3.54 14.57
C GLN A 18 4.55 -3.50 15.34
N GLY A 19 4.74 -2.50 16.18
CA GLY A 19 5.93 -2.39 16.98
C GLY A 19 7.14 -1.77 16.32
N ILE A 20 7.05 -1.47 15.03
CA ILE A 20 8.15 -0.83 14.34
C ILE A 20 8.03 0.68 14.51
N LEU A 21 9.16 1.34 14.72
CA LEU A 21 9.16 2.78 14.84
C LEU A 21 8.74 3.42 13.52
N ASP A 22 7.79 4.32 13.59
CA ASP A 22 7.26 4.98 12.41
C ASP A 22 7.30 6.48 12.66
N PRO A 23 8.39 7.14 12.32
CA PRO A 23 8.51 8.57 12.61
C PRO A 23 7.44 9.43 11.96
N GLN A 24 6.99 9.07 10.76
CA GLN A 24 5.94 9.84 10.12
C GLN A 24 4.63 9.68 10.85
N GLY A 25 4.30 8.47 11.25
CA GLY A 25 3.07 8.25 12.00
C GLY A 25 3.10 8.95 13.33
N GLN A 26 4.26 8.93 14.00
CA GLN A 26 4.38 9.63 15.27
C GLN A 26 4.19 11.12 15.12
N THR A 27 4.71 11.69 14.05
CA THR A 27 4.57 13.12 13.81
C THR A 27 3.10 13.48 13.62
N VAL A 28 2.37 12.69 12.85
CA VAL A 28 0.95 12.92 12.63
C VAL A 28 0.20 12.79 13.96
N GLU A 29 0.53 11.74 14.70
CA GLU A 29 -0.17 11.47 15.95
C GLU A 29 0.01 12.60 16.95
N ARG A 30 1.19 13.20 17.01
CA ARG A 30 1.43 14.29 17.91
C ARG A 30 0.79 15.59 17.45
N ALA A 31 0.66 15.77 16.14
CA ALA A 31 0.14 17.02 15.62
C ALA A 31 -1.38 17.13 15.73
N LEU A 32 -2.08 16.02 15.71
CA LEU A 32 -3.53 16.05 15.67
C LEU A 32 -4.17 16.68 16.91
N PRO A 33 -3.70 16.37 18.12
CA PRO A 33 -4.30 17.03 19.28
C PRO A 33 -4.13 18.54 19.26
N ALA A 34 -3.02 19.01 18.71
CA ALA A 34 -2.79 20.44 18.65
C ALA A 34 -3.79 21.11 17.70
N LEU A 35 -4.40 20.35 16.81
CA LEU A 35 -5.39 20.89 15.91
C LEU A 35 -6.82 20.63 16.40
N GLY A 36 -6.96 20.07 17.59
CA GLY A 36 -8.28 19.85 18.15
C GLY A 36 -8.79 18.43 18.01
N PHE A 37 -7.98 17.52 17.50
CA PHE A 37 -8.42 16.15 17.31
C PHE A 37 -7.88 15.27 18.41
N GLU A 38 -8.69 14.99 19.40
CA GLU A 38 -8.27 14.20 20.54
C GLU A 38 -8.62 12.75 20.32
N GLY A 39 -7.97 11.88 21.08
CA GLY A 39 -8.33 10.47 21.03
C GLY A 39 -7.73 9.69 19.88
N VAL A 40 -6.77 10.26 19.18
CA VAL A 40 -6.12 9.57 18.06
C VAL A 40 -4.87 8.88 18.57
N SER A 41 -4.73 7.60 18.24
CA SER A 41 -3.54 6.86 18.65
C SER A 41 -3.19 5.84 17.59
N ASP A 42 -2.00 5.31 17.68
CA ASP A 42 -1.52 4.22 16.81
C ASP A 42 -1.60 4.63 15.33
N VAL A 43 -1.16 5.83 15.03
CA VAL A 43 -1.14 6.29 13.64
C VAL A 43 0.05 5.66 12.93
N ARG A 44 -0.20 5.06 11.78
CA ARG A 44 0.86 4.49 10.97
C ARG A 44 0.74 5.02 9.56
N VAL A 45 1.84 5.46 9.00
CA VAL A 45 1.86 6.00 7.65
C VAL A 45 2.52 4.98 6.75
N GLY A 46 1.84 4.58 5.71
CA GLY A 46 2.36 3.59 4.79
C GLY A 46 2.40 4.12 3.38
N ARG A 47 2.50 3.21 2.43
CA ARG A 47 2.64 3.59 1.04
C ARG A 47 1.64 2.82 0.20
N LEU A 48 1.24 3.42 -0.89
CA LEU A 48 0.38 2.77 -1.86
C LEU A 48 1.14 2.73 -3.18
N VAL A 49 1.25 1.56 -3.77
CA VAL A 49 1.88 1.42 -5.08
C VAL A 49 0.82 0.88 -6.03
N GLU A 50 0.60 1.56 -7.13
CA GLU A 50 -0.33 1.09 -8.15
C GLU A 50 0.45 0.77 -9.41
N LEU A 51 0.17 -0.34 -10.02
CA LEU A 51 0.92 -0.74 -11.20
C LEU A 51 0.06 -1.62 -12.09
N GLU A 52 0.47 -1.74 -13.33
CA GLU A 52 -0.17 -2.65 -14.27
C GLU A 52 0.83 -3.73 -14.62
N VAL A 53 0.42 -4.96 -14.58
CA VAL A 53 1.31 -6.07 -14.86
C VAL A 53 0.66 -7.00 -15.86
N GLU A 54 1.47 -7.61 -16.68
CA GLU A 54 0.95 -8.60 -17.61
C GLU A 54 0.73 -9.92 -16.91
N ASP A 55 1.50 -10.23 -15.92
CA ASP A 55 1.41 -11.49 -15.21
C ASP A 55 1.37 -11.21 -13.71
N PRO A 56 0.20 -11.24 -13.11
CA PRO A 56 0.12 -10.91 -11.69
C PRO A 56 0.71 -11.96 -10.76
N SER A 57 1.06 -13.14 -11.28
CA SER A 57 1.61 -14.16 -10.41
C SER A 57 2.96 -13.78 -9.82
N GLY A 58 3.63 -12.78 -10.36
CA GLY A 58 4.90 -12.35 -9.81
C GLY A 58 4.82 -11.22 -8.80
N LEU A 59 3.62 -10.79 -8.45
CA LEU A 59 3.49 -9.62 -7.59
C LEU A 59 4.07 -9.85 -6.19
N ASP A 60 3.89 -11.05 -5.62
CA ASP A 60 4.47 -11.29 -4.31
C ASP A 60 5.98 -11.16 -4.34
N ARG A 61 6.61 -11.66 -5.38
CA ARG A 61 8.06 -11.55 -5.46
C ARG A 61 8.49 -10.11 -5.65
N MET A 62 7.72 -9.32 -6.43
CA MET A 62 8.05 -7.93 -6.58
C MET A 62 7.98 -7.21 -5.24
N CYS A 63 6.96 -7.50 -4.45
CA CYS A 63 6.83 -6.87 -3.15
C CYS A 63 8.01 -7.23 -2.26
N GLU A 64 8.38 -8.50 -2.23
CA GLU A 64 9.43 -8.92 -1.33
C GLU A 64 10.80 -8.45 -1.76
N GLN A 65 11.02 -8.28 -3.06
CA GLN A 65 12.34 -7.92 -3.53
C GLN A 65 12.55 -6.42 -3.66
N LEU A 66 11.49 -5.66 -3.83
CA LEU A 66 11.66 -4.24 -4.07
C LEU A 66 10.60 -3.36 -3.44
N LEU A 67 9.33 -3.71 -3.57
CA LEU A 67 8.28 -2.76 -3.24
C LEU A 67 8.11 -2.56 -1.74
N ALA A 68 8.32 -3.60 -0.97
CA ALA A 68 8.18 -3.54 0.48
C ALA A 68 9.44 -4.07 1.13
N ASN A 69 9.65 -3.70 2.37
CA ASN A 69 10.74 -4.27 3.15
C ASN A 69 10.12 -5.28 4.11
N PRO A 70 10.15 -6.57 3.79
CA PRO A 70 9.38 -7.54 4.59
C PRO A 70 9.86 -7.70 6.01
N LEU A 71 11.04 -7.19 6.33
CA LEU A 71 11.50 -7.26 7.71
C LEU A 71 10.75 -6.30 8.61
N ILE A 72 10.30 -5.17 8.08
CA ILE A 72 9.67 -4.14 8.89
C ILE A 72 8.32 -3.70 8.33
N GLU A 73 7.89 -4.25 7.21
CA GLU A 73 6.62 -3.82 6.60
C GLU A 73 5.77 -5.02 6.25
N ASP A 74 4.47 -4.85 6.35
CA ASP A 74 3.51 -5.79 5.83
C ASP A 74 2.93 -5.23 4.55
N TYR A 75 2.46 -6.09 3.66
CA TYR A 75 1.86 -5.60 2.45
C TYR A 75 0.63 -6.42 2.10
N GLU A 76 -0.24 -5.80 1.33
CA GLU A 76 -1.46 -6.41 0.90
C GLU A 76 -1.63 -6.14 -0.58
N ILE A 77 -1.94 -7.13 -1.38
CA ILE A 77 -2.08 -6.96 -2.81
C ILE A 77 -3.55 -7.04 -3.16
N GLU A 78 -4.03 -6.05 -3.90
CA GLU A 78 -5.39 -6.06 -4.42
C GLU A 78 -5.32 -6.07 -5.93
N LEU A 79 -6.01 -6.99 -6.56
CA LEU A 79 -6.09 -7.01 -8.01
C LEU A 79 -7.40 -6.36 -8.42
N LEU A 80 -7.30 -5.43 -9.34
CA LEU A 80 -8.47 -4.71 -9.79
C LEU A 80 -8.86 -5.21 -11.16
N ASP A 81 -10.13 -5.34 -11.40
CA ASP A 81 -10.56 -5.76 -12.70
C ASP A 81 -10.27 -4.72 -13.68
N GLY A 82 -9.94 -5.10 -14.79
CA GLY A 82 -9.54 -4.23 -15.80
C GLY A 82 -10.47 -3.11 -15.94
N GLU A 83 -11.74 -3.34 -16.12
CA GLU A 83 -12.48 -2.25 -16.24
C GLU A 83 -13.23 -2.05 -15.08
N GLY A 84 -13.56 -3.02 -14.46
CA GLY A 84 -14.39 -2.82 -13.38
C GLY A 84 -13.87 -1.98 -12.34
N GLY A 85 -12.71 -2.28 -11.97
CA GLY A 85 -12.20 -1.55 -10.90
C GLY A 85 -12.30 -0.15 -11.14
N ALA A 86 -12.10 0.14 -12.27
CA ALA A 86 -12.03 1.49 -12.51
C ALA A 86 -13.27 2.08 -12.17
N ALA A 87 -14.20 1.49 -12.38
CA ALA A 87 -15.28 2.13 -12.18
C ALA A 87 -15.47 2.47 -10.92
N ALA A 88 -15.00 2.07 -10.31
CA ALA A 88 -15.26 2.42 -9.10
C ALA A 88 -15.45 3.48 -8.91
#